data_2472524f10421d3fd82f6336b5740887
#
_entry.id   2472524f10421d3fd82f6336b5740887
#
_cell.length_a   1.000
_cell.length_b   1.000
_cell.length_c   1.000
_cell.angle_alpha   90.00
_cell.angle_beta   90.00
_cell.angle_gamma   90.00
#
_symmetry.space_group_name_H-M   'P 1'
#
loop_
_entity.id
_entity.type
_entity.pdbx_description
1 polymer ?
#
loop_
_entity_poly.entity_id
_entity_poly.type
_entity_poly.pdbx_seq_one_letter_code
_entity_poly.pdbx_strand_id
1 'polypeptide(L)' 'MAKLEVTQIRSAIGRGQNQRHTLRSLGLKRIGDTAIVEDRPEIVGMVNTIPHLLSVKTLTDEEAN' A
#
# COMPACT_ATOMS: atom_id res chain seq x y z
N MET A 1 4.78 -8.61 15.49
CA MET A 1 5.07 -8.84 14.09
C MET A 1 5.20 -7.50 13.38
N ALA A 2 6.05 -7.45 12.37
CA ALA A 2 6.23 -6.20 11.64
C ALA A 2 4.99 -5.83 10.82
N LYS A 3 4.77 -4.55 10.67
CA LYS A 3 3.69 -4.02 9.85
C LYS A 3 4.25 -3.03 8.85
N LEU A 4 3.50 -2.80 7.79
CA LEU A 4 3.89 -1.87 6.74
C LEU A 4 2.89 -0.71 6.72
N GLU A 5 3.41 0.50 6.65
CA GLU A 5 2.62 1.70 6.40
C GLU A 5 2.71 2.01 4.92
N VAL A 6 1.59 1.92 4.23
CA VAL A 6 1.51 2.13 2.79
C VAL A 6 0.74 3.41 2.53
N THR A 7 1.35 4.34 1.81
CA THR A 7 0.75 5.62 1.47
C THR A 7 0.64 5.75 -0.04
N GLN A 8 -0.53 6.13 -0.54
CA GLN A 8 -0.70 6.38 -1.96
C GLN A 8 -0.11 7.74 -2.31
N ILE A 9 0.88 7.75 -3.18
CA ILE A 9 1.59 8.98 -3.56
C ILE A 9 1.20 9.49 -4.94
N ARG A 10 0.53 8.68 -5.75
CA ARG A 10 0.10 9.07 -7.09
C ARG A 10 -1.30 8.56 -7.35
N SER A 11 -2.02 9.27 -8.24
CA SER A 11 -3.36 8.88 -8.64
C SER A 11 -3.35 7.61 -9.48
N ALA A 12 -4.37 6.77 -9.28
CA ALA A 12 -4.59 5.60 -10.11
C ALA A 12 -5.41 5.91 -11.37
N ILE A 13 -5.84 7.15 -11.53
CA ILE A 13 -6.61 7.56 -12.70
C ILE A 13 -5.74 7.40 -13.95
N GLY A 14 -6.27 6.71 -14.96
CA GLY A 14 -5.52 6.43 -16.17
C GLY A 14 -4.62 5.20 -16.09
N ARG A 15 -4.58 4.55 -14.93
CA ARG A 15 -3.83 3.30 -14.76
C ARG A 15 -4.73 2.11 -15.06
N GLY A 16 -4.12 0.92 -15.20
CA GLY A 16 -4.86 -0.30 -15.47
C GLY A 16 -5.78 -0.68 -14.32
N GLN A 17 -6.84 -1.46 -14.64
CA GLN A 17 -7.78 -1.90 -13.63
C GLN A 17 -7.13 -2.72 -12.52
N ASN A 18 -6.12 -3.52 -12.85
CA ASN A 18 -5.43 -4.34 -11.86
C ASN A 18 -4.74 -3.47 -10.81
N GLN A 19 -4.16 -2.36 -11.23
CA GLN A 19 -3.49 -1.44 -10.32
C GLN A 19 -4.50 -0.75 -9.40
N ARG A 20 -5.63 -0.32 -9.97
CA ARG A 20 -6.70 0.29 -9.19
C ARG A 20 -7.29 -0.69 -8.19
N HIS A 21 -7.48 -1.93 -8.62
CA HIS A 21 -8.00 -2.98 -7.77
C HIS A 21 -7.04 -3.27 -6.61
N THR A 22 -5.74 -3.28 -6.88
CA THR A 22 -4.73 -3.51 -5.86
C THR A 22 -4.78 -2.39 -4.80
N LEU A 23 -4.89 -1.14 -5.23
CA LEU A 23 -5.03 -0.01 -4.30
C LEU A 23 -6.27 -0.16 -3.43
N ARG A 24 -7.38 -0.55 -4.03
CA ARG A 24 -8.62 -0.75 -3.29
C ARG A 24 -8.50 -1.89 -2.27
N SER A 25 -7.82 -2.96 -2.65
CA SER A 25 -7.58 -4.09 -1.75
C SER A 25 -6.74 -3.69 -0.55
N LEU A 26 -5.84 -2.72 -0.73
CA LEU A 26 -5.03 -2.18 0.36
C LEU A 26 -5.79 -1.15 1.20
N GLY A 27 -6.97 -0.74 0.75
CA GLY A 27 -7.78 0.26 1.44
C GLY A 27 -7.45 1.69 1.05
N LEU A 28 -6.70 1.88 -0.02
CA LEU A 28 -6.29 3.20 -0.48
C LEU A 28 -7.23 3.68 -1.58
N LYS A 29 -7.75 4.89 -1.44
CA LYS A 29 -8.72 5.46 -2.38
C LYS A 29 -8.21 6.70 -3.07
N ARG A 30 -7.36 7.47 -2.43
CA ARG A 30 -6.88 8.76 -2.93
C ARG A 30 -5.41 8.94 -2.66
N ILE A 31 -4.81 9.92 -3.35
CA ILE A 31 -3.47 10.36 -3.02
C ILE A 31 -3.44 10.85 -1.57
N GLY A 32 -2.46 10.38 -0.82
CA GLY A 32 -2.32 10.75 0.57
C GLY A 32 -2.97 9.77 1.55
N ASP A 33 -3.82 8.86 1.05
CA ASP A 33 -4.39 7.83 1.91
C ASP A 33 -3.29 6.90 2.42
N THR A 34 -3.38 6.56 3.68
CA THR A 34 -2.42 5.67 4.34
C THR A 34 -3.15 4.47 4.93
N ALA A 35 -2.56 3.30 4.79
CA ALA A 35 -3.08 2.08 5.37
C ALA A 35 -1.97 1.33 6.09
N ILE A 36 -2.28 0.74 7.22
CA ILE A 36 -1.36 -0.12 7.95
C ILE A 36 -1.73 -1.56 7.64
N VAL A 37 -0.79 -2.30 7.08
CA VAL A 37 -1.01 -3.70 6.68
C VAL A 37 0.06 -4.58 7.29
N GLU A 38 -0.24 -5.85 7.42
CA GLU A 38 0.73 -6.80 7.93
C GLU A 38 1.80 -7.10 6.89
N ASP A 39 3.01 -7.37 7.37
CA ASP A 39 4.13 -7.74 6.50
C ASP A 39 3.98 -9.21 6.11
N ARG A 40 3.21 -9.45 5.05
CA ARG A 40 2.96 -10.79 4.51
C ARG A 40 3.42 -10.86 3.07
N PRO A 41 3.82 -12.07 2.60
CA PRO A 41 4.25 -12.22 1.20
C PRO A 41 3.22 -11.74 0.19
N GLU A 42 1.94 -11.99 0.43
CA GLU A 42 0.86 -11.57 -0.47
C GLU A 42 0.75 -10.04 -0.52
N ILE A 43 0.91 -9.38 0.63
CA ILE A 43 0.87 -7.92 0.69
C ILE A 43 2.10 -7.33 0.01
N VAL A 44 3.27 -7.89 0.26
CA VAL A 44 4.50 -7.46 -0.40
C VAL A 44 4.37 -7.61 -1.92
N GLY A 45 3.76 -8.70 -2.38
CA GLY A 45 3.51 -8.90 -3.80
C GLY A 45 2.60 -7.83 -4.38
N MET A 46 1.53 -7.48 -3.67
CA MET A 46 0.61 -6.42 -4.11
C MET A 46 1.31 -5.07 -4.19
N VAL A 47 2.11 -4.73 -3.18
CA VAL A 47 2.84 -3.47 -3.15
C VAL A 47 3.86 -3.42 -4.28
N ASN A 48 4.55 -4.53 -4.55
CA ASN A 48 5.56 -4.60 -5.61
C ASN A 48 4.95 -4.50 -7.02
N THR A 49 3.64 -4.73 -7.14
CA THR A 49 2.95 -4.57 -8.42
C THR A 49 2.84 -3.10 -8.82
N ILE A 50 2.72 -2.21 -7.83
CA ILE A 50 2.51 -0.79 -8.08
C ILE A 50 3.44 0.10 -7.25
N PRO A 51 4.75 -0.17 -7.26
CA PRO A 51 5.68 0.59 -6.41
C PRO A 51 5.73 2.07 -6.76
N HIS A 52 5.40 2.42 -7.99
CA HIS A 52 5.43 3.81 -8.46
C HIS A 52 4.22 4.62 -7.96
N LEU A 53 3.20 3.94 -7.41
CA LEU A 53 2.01 4.60 -6.88
C LEU A 53 2.02 4.71 -5.36
N LEU A 54 2.92 3.98 -4.70
CA LEU A 54 2.91 3.83 -3.25
C LEU A 54 4.26 4.18 -2.64
N SER A 55 4.19 4.69 -1.42
CA SER A 55 5.35 4.81 -0.55
C SER A 55 5.14 3.82 0.60
N VAL A 56 6.13 3.00 0.88
CA VAL A 56 6.02 1.96 1.91
C VAL A 56 7.05 2.21 2.99
N LYS A 57 6.61 2.15 4.23
CA LYS A 57 7.46 2.26 5.39
C LYS A 57 7.27 1.04 6.26
N THR A 58 8.36 0.40 6.65
CA THR A 58 8.30 -0.71 7.60
C THR A 58 8.16 -0.14 9.01
N LEU A 59 7.17 -0.64 9.74
CA LEU A 59 6.92 -0.21 11.11
C LEU A 59 7.37 -1.30 12.09
N THR A 60 7.92 -0.87 13.23
CA THR A 60 8.14 -1.77 14.35
C THR A 60 6.83 -1.97 15.09
N ASP A 61 6.79 -2.95 15.98
CA ASP A 61 5.59 -3.19 16.79
C ASP A 61 5.20 -1.95 17.59
N GLU A 62 6.20 -1.20 18.07
CA GLU A 62 5.96 0.02 18.83
C GLU A 62 5.33 1.10 17.96
N GLU A 63 5.82 1.27 16.74
CA GLU A 63 5.31 2.28 15.82
C GLU A 63 3.92 1.92 15.29
N ALA A 64 3.61 0.63 15.20
CA ALA A 64 2.34 0.15 14.66
C ALA A 64 1.18 0.29 15.65
N ASN A 65 1.48 0.51 16.92
CA ASN A 65 0.47 0.72 17.94
C ASN A 65 0.10 2.23 18.06
#